data_44ad3ef8a5513f1218302a8fec7bf934
#
_entry.id   44ad3ef8a5513f1218302a8fec7bf934
#
_cell.length_a   1.000
_cell.length_b   1.000
_cell.length_c   1.000
_cell.angle_alpha   90.00
_cell.angle_beta   90.00
_cell.angle_gamma   90.00
#
_symmetry.space_group_name_H-M   'P 1'
#
loop_
_entity.id
_entity.type
_entity.pdbx_description
1 polymer ?
#
loop_
_entity_poly.entity_id
_entity_poly.type
_entity_poly.pdbx_seq_one_letter_code
_entity_poly.pdbx_strand_id
1 'polypeptide(L)'
;EENLELVKEVWPPIIAEAEKYGVKIGIENCPMLFGADQWPGGQNLMTTPPIWHKVFDILPSDNLGINYDPSHFVWQMIDYLKPLYEFKDKIFHVHYKDIKMFPDKLERVGVMAYPLDFMCPKLPGLGDVDWGKFVSALTDIGYDGFTCIEVEDKSFEGSEEAVLNS
;
A
#
# COMPACT_ATOMS: atom_id res chain seq x y z
N GLU A 1 -14.31 -1.13 14.87
CA GLU A 1 -15.03 0.09 15.30
C GLU A 1 -14.19 0.95 16.21
N GLU A 2 -13.56 0.41 17.26
CA GLU A 2 -12.71 1.16 18.20
C GLU A 2 -11.60 1.97 17.50
N ASN A 3 -10.92 1.40 16.51
CA ASN A 3 -9.91 2.12 15.74
C ASN A 3 -10.48 3.31 14.96
N LEU A 4 -11.72 3.24 14.49
CA LEU A 4 -12.36 4.38 13.80
C LEU A 4 -12.76 5.48 14.78
N GLU A 5 -13.08 5.15 16.03
CA GLU A 5 -13.30 6.16 17.06
C GLU A 5 -11.98 6.89 17.42
N LEU A 6 -10.86 6.15 17.51
CA LEU A 6 -9.54 6.77 17.68
C LEU A 6 -9.18 7.67 16.49
N VAL A 7 -9.53 7.31 15.26
CA VAL A 7 -9.33 8.19 14.09
C VAL A 7 -10.06 9.53 14.28
N LYS A 8 -11.32 9.51 14.74
CA LYS A 8 -12.10 10.73 15.02
C LYS A 8 -11.49 11.62 16.09
N GLU A 9 -10.83 11.02 17.06
CA GLU A 9 -10.23 11.75 18.18
C GLU A 9 -8.83 12.31 17.84
N VAL A 10 -7.99 11.48 17.21
CA VAL A 10 -6.55 11.77 17.08
C VAL A 10 -6.23 12.56 15.80
N TRP A 11 -6.91 12.26 14.70
CA TRP A 11 -6.53 12.79 13.39
C TRP A 11 -6.95 14.23 13.08
N PRO A 12 -8.07 14.77 13.57
CA PRO A 12 -8.49 16.14 13.22
C PRO A 12 -7.45 17.21 13.47
N PRO A 13 -6.75 17.26 14.63
CA PRO A 13 -5.70 18.28 14.84
C PRO A 13 -4.49 18.09 13.92
N ILE A 14 -4.16 16.86 13.52
CA ILE A 14 -3.07 16.58 12.58
C ILE A 14 -3.45 17.09 11.18
N ILE A 15 -4.68 16.81 10.75
CA ILE A 15 -5.21 17.29 9.46
C ILE A 15 -5.26 18.83 9.43
N ALA A 16 -5.76 19.46 10.49
CA ALA A 16 -5.81 20.92 10.57
C ALA A 16 -4.42 21.57 10.45
N GLU A 17 -3.39 20.96 11.04
CA GLU A 17 -2.03 21.46 10.91
C GLU A 17 -1.49 21.24 9.48
N ALA A 18 -1.78 20.09 8.85
CA ALA A 18 -1.43 19.83 7.46
C ALA A 18 -2.08 20.84 6.49
N GLU A 19 -3.36 21.12 6.68
CA GLU A 19 -4.11 22.13 5.88
C GLU A 19 -3.53 23.52 6.03
N LYS A 20 -3.19 23.92 7.25
CA LYS A 20 -2.60 25.23 7.55
C LYS A 20 -1.28 25.49 6.79
N TYR A 21 -0.48 24.45 6.59
CA TYR A 21 0.79 24.55 5.87
C TYR A 21 0.73 24.05 4.41
N GLY A 22 -0.43 23.67 3.93
CA GLY A 22 -0.60 23.11 2.57
C GLY A 22 0.14 21.81 2.35
N VAL A 23 0.35 21.01 3.41
CA VAL A 23 1.01 19.70 3.36
C VAL A 23 -0.02 18.61 3.15
N LYS A 24 0.25 17.70 2.23
CA LYS A 24 -0.56 16.49 2.02
C LYS A 24 0.00 15.31 2.81
N ILE A 25 -0.89 14.52 3.38
CA ILE A 25 -0.56 13.29 4.12
C ILE A 25 -1.07 12.11 3.31
N GLY A 26 -0.16 11.29 2.77
CA GLY A 26 -0.49 10.03 2.11
C GLY A 26 -0.21 8.86 3.02
N ILE A 27 -1.25 8.11 3.42
CA ILE A 27 -1.08 6.90 4.23
C ILE A 27 -0.92 5.71 3.29
N GLU A 28 0.15 4.96 3.47
CA GLU A 28 0.39 3.76 2.67
C GLU A 28 -0.60 2.64 3.02
N ASN A 29 -0.97 1.84 2.02
CA ASN A 29 -1.87 0.69 2.20
C ASN A 29 -1.15 -0.59 2.68
N CYS A 30 0.07 -0.46 3.18
CA CYS A 30 0.82 -1.57 3.78
C CYS A 30 0.16 -2.07 5.08
N PRO A 31 -0.18 -3.35 5.23
CA PRO A 31 -0.71 -3.91 6.47
C PRO A 31 0.28 -3.91 7.65
N MET A 32 1.57 -3.64 7.42
CA MET A 32 2.61 -3.57 8.44
C MET A 32 2.78 -4.88 9.23
N LEU A 33 3.18 -5.94 8.54
CA LEU A 33 3.43 -7.26 9.12
C LEU A 33 4.86 -7.34 9.65
N PHE A 34 5.08 -7.09 10.95
CA PHE A 34 6.42 -7.10 11.54
C PHE A 34 6.91 -8.47 12.00
N GLY A 35 6.04 -9.44 12.24
CA GLY A 35 6.43 -10.77 12.66
C GLY A 35 5.30 -11.79 12.57
N ALA A 36 5.67 -13.06 12.46
CA ALA A 36 4.72 -14.17 12.40
C ALA A 36 3.87 -14.32 13.68
N ASP A 37 4.37 -13.87 14.81
CA ASP A 37 3.69 -13.85 16.11
C ASP A 37 2.59 -12.78 16.20
N GLN A 38 2.56 -11.85 15.26
CA GLN A 38 1.54 -10.80 15.16
C GLN A 38 0.44 -11.14 14.15
N TRP A 39 0.57 -12.24 13.44
CA TRP A 39 -0.41 -12.70 12.46
C TRP A 39 -1.50 -13.60 13.07
N PRO A 40 -2.80 -13.55 12.67
CA PRO A 40 -3.34 -12.58 11.72
C PRO A 40 -3.55 -11.21 12.37
N GLY A 41 -3.20 -10.16 11.60
CA GLY A 41 -3.38 -8.78 12.01
C GLY A 41 -2.29 -7.89 11.41
N GLY A 42 -2.56 -6.63 11.34
CA GLY A 42 -1.63 -5.61 10.89
C GLY A 42 -1.72 -4.39 11.78
N GLN A 43 -0.70 -3.56 11.75
CA GLN A 43 -0.63 -2.35 12.58
C GLN A 43 -1.13 -1.10 11.87
N ASN A 44 -1.56 -1.22 10.62
CA ASN A 44 -2.12 -0.13 9.84
C ASN A 44 -3.62 -0.37 9.56
N LEU A 45 -4.42 0.66 9.77
CA LEU A 45 -5.86 0.61 9.48
C LEU A 45 -6.15 0.77 7.97
N MET A 46 -5.35 1.59 7.27
CA MET A 46 -5.59 2.03 5.88
C MET A 46 -5.24 0.97 4.81
N THR A 47 -5.61 -0.28 5.01
CA THR A 47 -5.14 -1.41 4.18
C THR A 47 -6.07 -1.79 3.04
N THR A 48 -7.33 -1.35 3.04
CA THR A 48 -8.33 -1.79 2.05
C THR A 48 -9.29 -0.67 1.66
N PRO A 49 -9.82 -0.68 0.42
CA PRO A 49 -10.78 0.32 -0.07
C PRO A 49 -12.00 0.54 0.83
N PRO A 50 -12.66 -0.51 1.40
CA PRO A 50 -13.77 -0.30 2.31
C PRO A 50 -13.42 0.48 3.58
N ILE A 51 -12.19 0.38 4.05
CA ILE A 51 -11.72 1.18 5.20
C ILE A 51 -11.41 2.60 4.75
N TRP A 52 -10.84 2.80 3.56
CA TRP A 52 -10.56 4.13 3.02
C TRP A 52 -11.82 4.99 2.95
N HIS A 53 -12.93 4.45 2.44
CA HIS A 53 -14.22 5.14 2.47
C HIS A 53 -14.59 5.61 3.87
N LYS A 54 -14.54 4.72 4.87
CA LYS A 54 -14.87 5.07 6.25
C LYS A 54 -13.98 6.17 6.83
N VAL A 55 -12.68 6.10 6.55
CA VAL A 55 -11.72 7.09 7.05
C VAL A 55 -11.93 8.43 6.36
N PHE A 56 -12.12 8.47 5.05
CA PHE A 56 -12.39 9.72 4.32
C PHE A 56 -13.76 10.32 4.63
N ASP A 57 -14.76 9.51 4.98
CA ASP A 57 -16.05 10.00 5.49
C ASP A 57 -15.90 10.66 6.87
N ILE A 58 -15.01 10.11 7.72
CA ILE A 58 -14.72 10.66 9.05
C ILE A 58 -13.85 11.93 8.95
N LEU A 59 -12.90 11.94 8.03
CA LEU A 59 -11.90 12.99 7.82
C LEU A 59 -12.00 13.54 6.39
N PRO A 60 -13.02 14.36 6.08
CA PRO A 60 -13.26 14.86 4.73
C PRO A 60 -12.30 16.02 4.39
N SER A 61 -11.02 15.72 4.24
CA SER A 61 -9.97 16.70 3.94
C SER A 61 -9.31 16.38 2.59
N ASP A 62 -9.00 17.42 1.82
CA ASP A 62 -8.20 17.30 0.59
C ASP A 62 -6.69 17.15 0.87
N ASN A 63 -6.30 17.23 2.13
CA ASN A 63 -4.92 17.04 2.57
C ASN A 63 -4.64 15.62 3.12
N LEU A 64 -5.66 14.76 3.19
CA LEU A 64 -5.53 13.35 3.54
C LEU A 64 -5.79 12.47 2.32
N GLY A 65 -4.88 11.57 2.02
CA GLY A 65 -4.94 10.67 0.88
C GLY A 65 -4.14 9.39 1.10
N ILE A 66 -3.76 8.79 0.01
CA ILE A 66 -3.15 7.46 -0.05
C ILE A 66 -1.75 7.58 -0.67
N ASN A 67 -0.78 6.91 -0.05
CA ASN A 67 0.43 6.44 -0.70
C ASN A 67 0.14 5.02 -1.21
N TYR A 68 0.01 4.88 -2.52
CA TYR A 68 -0.53 3.68 -3.15
C TYR A 68 0.56 2.69 -3.51
N ASP A 69 0.52 1.50 -2.95
CA ASP A 69 1.39 0.38 -3.27
C ASP A 69 0.56 -0.82 -3.79
N PRO A 70 0.69 -1.20 -5.08
CA PRO A 70 -0.06 -2.30 -5.66
C PRO A 70 0.34 -3.66 -5.07
N SER A 71 1.57 -3.83 -4.61
CA SER A 71 2.10 -5.10 -4.13
C SER A 71 1.32 -5.63 -2.93
N HIS A 72 0.89 -4.73 -2.03
CA HIS A 72 0.12 -5.09 -0.86
C HIS A 72 -1.29 -5.61 -1.18
N PHE A 73 -1.83 -5.29 -2.33
CA PHE A 73 -3.11 -5.83 -2.80
C PHE A 73 -2.94 -7.21 -3.44
N VAL A 74 -1.84 -7.45 -4.16
CA VAL A 74 -1.59 -8.74 -4.83
C VAL A 74 -1.62 -9.90 -3.83
N TRP A 75 -0.85 -9.83 -2.74
CA TRP A 75 -0.81 -10.92 -1.77
C TRP A 75 -2.08 -11.04 -0.92
N GLN A 76 -2.86 -9.97 -0.79
CA GLN A 76 -4.19 -9.99 -0.18
C GLN A 76 -5.30 -10.42 -1.16
N MET A 77 -4.96 -10.69 -2.43
CA MET A 77 -5.91 -11.05 -3.50
C MET A 77 -6.97 -9.96 -3.75
N ILE A 78 -6.61 -8.70 -3.53
CA ILE A 78 -7.43 -7.52 -3.82
C ILE A 78 -7.05 -7.01 -5.22
N ASP A 79 -8.04 -6.57 -5.99
CA ASP A 79 -7.81 -5.91 -7.27
C ASP A 79 -7.07 -4.58 -7.06
N TYR A 80 -5.86 -4.46 -7.61
CA TYR A 80 -5.04 -3.27 -7.45
C TYR A 80 -5.22 -2.22 -8.57
N LEU A 81 -6.12 -2.45 -9.53
CA LEU A 81 -6.43 -1.48 -10.58
C LEU A 81 -7.70 -0.68 -10.27
N LYS A 82 -8.76 -1.34 -9.81
CA LYS A 82 -10.04 -0.67 -9.51
C LYS A 82 -9.92 0.47 -8.50
N PRO A 83 -9.20 0.32 -7.38
CA PRO A 83 -9.07 1.40 -6.42
C PRO A 83 -8.36 2.65 -6.97
N LEU A 84 -7.52 2.52 -8.01
CA LEU A 84 -6.91 3.68 -8.69
C LEU A 84 -7.99 4.60 -9.27
N TYR A 85 -8.96 4.04 -9.97
CA TYR A 85 -10.05 4.81 -10.56
C TYR A 85 -11.02 5.35 -9.51
N GLU A 86 -11.31 4.55 -8.48
CA GLU A 86 -12.26 4.90 -7.41
C GLU A 86 -11.74 6.03 -6.52
N PHE A 87 -10.44 6.03 -6.21
CA PHE A 87 -9.81 7.00 -5.30
C PHE A 87 -8.82 7.94 -6.00
N LYS A 88 -8.97 8.17 -7.30
CA LYS A 88 -8.02 8.95 -8.12
C LYS A 88 -7.62 10.29 -7.49
N ASP A 89 -8.57 11.01 -6.90
CA ASP A 89 -8.35 12.33 -6.30
C ASP A 89 -7.70 12.26 -4.90
N LYS A 90 -7.52 11.05 -4.36
CA LYS A 90 -6.91 10.77 -3.06
C LYS A 90 -5.55 10.08 -3.16
N ILE A 91 -5.06 9.77 -4.36
CA ILE A 91 -3.73 9.16 -4.55
C ILE A 91 -2.70 10.27 -4.63
N PHE A 92 -1.89 10.43 -3.60
CA PHE A 92 -0.91 11.50 -3.50
C PHE A 92 0.52 11.06 -3.81
N HIS A 93 0.79 9.77 -3.63
CA HIS A 93 2.08 9.16 -3.89
C HIS A 93 1.88 7.71 -4.32
N VAL A 94 2.84 7.15 -5.05
CA VAL A 94 2.79 5.77 -5.51
C VAL A 94 4.13 5.10 -5.24
N HIS A 95 4.10 3.95 -4.59
CA HIS A 95 5.24 3.06 -4.48
C HIS A 95 5.27 2.06 -5.64
N TYR A 96 6.45 1.91 -6.24
CA TYR A 96 6.76 0.87 -7.19
C TYR A 96 7.52 -0.24 -6.46
N LYS A 97 6.75 -1.16 -5.89
CA LYS A 97 7.20 -2.39 -5.27
C LYS A 97 6.43 -3.55 -5.85
N ASP A 98 7.10 -4.65 -6.07
CA ASP A 98 6.47 -5.87 -6.57
C ASP A 98 6.43 -6.96 -5.49
N ILE A 99 5.71 -8.01 -5.78
CA ILE A 99 5.56 -9.15 -4.90
C ILE A 99 5.45 -10.42 -5.73
N LYS A 100 6.18 -11.46 -5.35
CA LYS A 100 6.07 -12.77 -5.97
C LYS A 100 5.23 -13.69 -5.11
N MET A 101 4.15 -14.20 -5.68
CA MET A 101 3.32 -15.23 -5.07
C MET A 101 3.86 -16.61 -5.39
N PHE A 102 3.74 -17.54 -4.44
CA PHE A 102 4.07 -18.94 -4.60
C PHE A 102 2.81 -19.80 -4.45
N PRO A 103 2.06 -20.08 -5.55
CA PRO A 103 0.80 -20.81 -5.50
C PRO A 103 0.91 -22.17 -4.81
N ASP A 104 1.96 -22.93 -5.12
CA ASP A 104 2.20 -24.26 -4.51
C ASP A 104 2.37 -24.19 -2.98
N LYS A 105 2.94 -23.08 -2.47
CA LYS A 105 3.04 -22.88 -1.03
C LYS A 105 1.70 -22.46 -0.45
N LEU A 106 1.00 -21.53 -1.12
CA LEU A 106 -0.31 -21.06 -0.71
C LEU A 106 -1.33 -22.20 -0.62
N GLU A 107 -1.35 -23.12 -1.61
CA GLU A 107 -2.19 -24.32 -1.60
C GLU A 107 -1.96 -25.22 -0.38
N ARG A 108 -0.75 -25.22 0.17
CA ARG A 108 -0.40 -26.05 1.33
C ARG A 108 -0.72 -25.39 2.66
N VAL A 109 -0.50 -24.07 2.79
CA VAL A 109 -0.62 -23.37 4.08
C VAL A 109 -1.93 -22.58 4.20
N GLY A 110 -2.57 -22.24 3.07
CA GLY A 110 -3.81 -21.48 3.03
C GLY A 110 -3.61 -19.98 3.30
N VAL A 111 -4.64 -19.19 2.99
CA VAL A 111 -4.63 -17.72 3.07
C VAL A 111 -4.50 -17.16 4.51
N MET A 112 -4.73 -17.99 5.52
CA MET A 112 -4.59 -17.59 6.92
C MET A 112 -3.18 -17.79 7.48
N ALA A 113 -2.27 -18.38 6.70
CA ALA A 113 -0.86 -18.49 7.06
C ALA A 113 -0.18 -17.12 7.07
N TYR A 114 0.96 -17.03 7.73
CA TYR A 114 1.77 -15.83 7.68
C TYR A 114 2.18 -15.52 6.24
N PRO A 115 1.95 -14.32 5.72
CA PRO A 115 2.10 -14.02 4.29
C PRO A 115 3.46 -14.38 3.69
N LEU A 116 4.56 -14.20 4.42
CA LEU A 116 5.90 -14.56 3.93
C LEU A 116 6.12 -16.08 3.76
N ASP A 117 5.19 -16.92 4.21
CA ASP A 117 5.21 -18.35 3.93
C ASP A 117 4.85 -18.67 2.47
N PHE A 118 4.07 -17.80 1.80
CA PHE A 118 3.58 -18.01 0.44
C PHE A 118 3.85 -16.87 -0.55
N MET A 119 4.53 -15.79 -0.11
CA MET A 119 4.94 -14.69 -0.98
C MET A 119 6.33 -14.17 -0.61
N CYS A 120 6.94 -13.37 -1.47
CA CYS A 120 8.10 -12.56 -1.12
C CYS A 120 8.09 -11.23 -1.88
N PRO A 121 8.56 -10.14 -1.24
CA PRO A 121 8.79 -8.87 -1.91
C PRO A 121 9.80 -8.98 -3.04
N LYS A 122 9.60 -8.18 -4.09
CA LYS A 122 10.40 -8.14 -5.29
C LYS A 122 10.56 -6.71 -5.83
N LEU A 123 11.62 -6.49 -6.59
CA LEU A 123 11.74 -5.30 -7.42
C LEU A 123 10.65 -5.27 -8.49
N PRO A 124 10.22 -4.07 -8.92
CA PRO A 124 9.24 -3.92 -9.99
C PRO A 124 9.60 -4.71 -11.25
N GLY A 125 8.67 -5.53 -11.72
CA GLY A 125 8.84 -6.41 -12.87
C GLY A 125 9.39 -7.81 -12.57
N LEU A 126 9.79 -8.10 -11.33
CA LEU A 126 10.25 -9.42 -10.89
C LEU A 126 9.20 -10.21 -10.11
N GLY A 127 8.01 -9.65 -9.95
CA GLY A 127 6.88 -10.24 -9.23
C GLY A 127 5.65 -10.47 -10.11
N ASP A 128 4.49 -10.30 -9.51
CA ASP A 128 3.20 -10.61 -10.13
C ASP A 128 2.32 -9.36 -10.35
N VAL A 129 2.84 -8.14 -10.16
CA VAL A 129 2.17 -6.90 -10.57
C VAL A 129 2.29 -6.75 -12.10
N ASP A 130 1.17 -6.60 -12.79
CA ASP A 130 1.15 -6.24 -14.22
C ASP A 130 1.44 -4.73 -14.36
N TRP A 131 2.71 -4.39 -14.43
CA TRP A 131 3.18 -3.00 -14.50
C TRP A 131 2.66 -2.26 -15.74
N GLY A 132 2.46 -2.97 -16.85
CA GLY A 132 1.88 -2.39 -18.06
C GLY A 132 0.47 -1.87 -17.80
N LYS A 133 -0.38 -2.68 -17.17
CA LYS A 133 -1.75 -2.26 -16.80
C LYS A 133 -1.74 -1.21 -15.69
N PHE A 134 -0.85 -1.34 -14.70
CA PHE A 134 -0.77 -0.41 -13.59
C PHE A 134 -0.40 1.01 -14.05
N VAL A 135 0.66 1.14 -14.85
CA VAL A 135 1.10 2.44 -15.41
C VAL A 135 0.05 3.01 -16.37
N SER A 136 -0.59 2.15 -17.18
CA SER A 136 -1.71 2.58 -18.02
C SER A 136 -2.86 3.16 -17.19
N ALA A 137 -3.23 2.50 -16.10
CA ALA A 137 -4.29 2.98 -15.21
C ALA A 137 -3.91 4.32 -14.53
N LEU A 138 -2.65 4.51 -14.11
CA LEU A 138 -2.18 5.80 -13.60
C LEU A 138 -2.31 6.90 -14.66
N THR A 139 -1.99 6.59 -15.91
CA THR A 139 -2.17 7.53 -17.04
C THR A 139 -3.64 7.85 -17.27
N ASP A 140 -4.52 6.85 -17.25
CA ASP A 140 -5.96 7.01 -17.47
C ASP A 140 -6.61 7.92 -16.43
N ILE A 141 -6.16 7.84 -15.16
CA ILE A 141 -6.68 8.71 -14.08
C ILE A 141 -6.03 10.09 -14.06
N GLY A 142 -5.03 10.36 -14.93
CA GLY A 142 -4.31 11.62 -14.99
C GLY A 142 -3.37 11.84 -13.81
N TYR A 143 -2.79 10.77 -13.24
CA TYR A 143 -1.84 10.88 -12.14
C TYR A 143 -0.55 11.56 -12.62
N ASP A 144 -0.19 12.66 -11.98
CA ASP A 144 1.02 13.47 -12.25
C ASP A 144 1.91 13.66 -11.01
N GLY A 145 1.64 12.89 -9.95
CA GLY A 145 2.39 12.91 -8.70
C GLY A 145 3.73 12.15 -8.77
N PHE A 146 4.43 12.16 -7.66
CA PHE A 146 5.71 11.46 -7.53
C PHE A 146 5.50 9.96 -7.32
N THR A 147 6.45 9.18 -7.85
CA THR A 147 6.57 7.74 -7.62
C THR A 147 7.91 7.44 -6.96
N CYS A 148 7.97 6.40 -6.16
CA CYS A 148 9.19 5.92 -5.52
C CYS A 148 9.37 4.42 -5.78
N ILE A 149 10.57 4.01 -6.18
CA ILE A 149 10.93 2.58 -6.20
C ILE A 149 11.30 2.17 -4.79
N GLU A 150 10.64 1.15 -4.29
CA GLU A 150 10.93 0.55 -2.98
C GLU A 150 11.69 -0.76 -3.18
N VAL A 151 12.95 -0.76 -2.74
CA VAL A 151 13.84 -1.91 -2.89
C VAL A 151 13.69 -2.84 -1.69
N GLU A 152 12.76 -3.79 -1.79
CA GLU A 152 12.54 -4.85 -0.80
C GLU A 152 12.72 -6.23 -1.43
N ASP A 153 13.85 -6.44 -2.10
CA ASP A 153 14.20 -7.75 -2.67
C ASP A 153 15.52 -8.23 -2.10
N LYS A 154 15.51 -9.35 -1.40
CA LYS A 154 16.70 -9.96 -0.76
C LYS A 154 17.89 -10.15 -1.71
N SER A 155 17.63 -10.22 -3.02
CA SER A 155 18.70 -10.34 -4.02
C SER A 155 19.47 -9.04 -4.24
N PHE A 156 18.89 -7.89 -3.84
CA PHE A 156 19.42 -6.54 -4.04
C PHE A 156 19.61 -5.78 -2.73
N GLU A 157 19.28 -6.38 -1.59
CA GLU A 157 19.55 -5.85 -0.26
C GLU A 157 20.98 -6.19 0.19
N GLY A 158 21.48 -5.45 1.20
CA GLY A 158 22.70 -5.79 1.91
C GLY A 158 23.87 -4.86 1.68
N SER A 159 23.87 -4.02 0.62
CA SER A 159 24.83 -2.93 0.43
C SER A 159 24.23 -1.84 -0.44
N GLU A 160 24.77 -0.62 -0.33
CA GLU A 160 24.41 0.50 -1.20
C GLU A 160 24.64 0.16 -2.68
N GLU A 161 25.73 -0.52 -2.99
CA GLU A 161 26.07 -0.94 -4.35
C GLU A 161 25.03 -1.94 -4.90
N ALA A 162 24.54 -2.88 -4.08
CA ALA A 162 23.50 -3.82 -4.48
C ALA A 162 22.18 -3.10 -4.80
N VAL A 163 21.81 -2.11 -3.98
CA VAL A 163 20.61 -1.28 -4.21
C VAL A 163 20.75 -0.43 -5.47
N LEU A 164 21.91 0.18 -5.71
CA LEU A 164 22.13 1.00 -6.92
C LEU A 164 22.18 0.19 -8.22
N ASN A 165 22.44 -1.11 -8.13
CA ASN A 165 22.46 -2.03 -9.27
C ASN A 165 21.13 -2.79 -9.46
N SER A 166 20.12 -2.45 -8.68
CA SER A 166 18.78 -3.09 -8.74
C SER A 166 17.93 -2.62 -9.91
#